data_a540de38b16dbf2d7cd0edf6f8a4b8b4
#
_entry.id   a540de38b16dbf2d7cd0edf6f8a4b8b4
#
_cell.length_a   1.000
_cell.length_b   1.000
_cell.length_c   1.000
_cell.angle_alpha   90.00
_cell.angle_beta   90.00
_cell.angle_gamma   90.00
#
_symmetry.space_group_name_H-M   'P 1'
#
loop_
_entity.id
_entity.type
_entity.pdbx_description
1 polymer ?
#
loop_
_entity_poly.entity_id
_entity_poly.type
_entity_poly.pdbx_seq_one_letter_code
_entity_poly.pdbx_strand_id
1 'polypeptide(L)'
;AFASPRVKTGVDVDADEKKAQAAPEAGLNTLGLIDPAKARTRLLESLNKLPIKESARNDRLVYEGDPEAAPLLEVQDLRVSFPNAHGDVDIVDGVNFTIRPGETMGLVGESGSGKSVTSMAIMGLLPKTANVRGTATLEGKNLLEMNTRQLNEMRGREMAMIYQDALSSLNPSMLIKSQMAQLTKRGGTRSAEELLELVGLDPKRMLKSYPHELSGGQRQRVLIAMALTRDPKLVIADEPTTALDVTVQKQVVELLN
;
A
#
# COMPACT_ATOMS: atom_id res chain seq x y z
N ALA A 1 26.02 -43.17 -5.41
CA ALA A 1 25.11 -43.12 -6.55
C ALA A 1 23.68 -43.13 -6.01
N PHE A 2 23.03 -41.98 -5.90
CA PHE A 2 21.61 -41.86 -5.56
C PHE A 2 20.85 -41.51 -6.82
N ALA A 3 19.93 -42.38 -7.24
CA ALA A 3 19.04 -42.17 -8.37
C ALA A 3 17.86 -41.29 -7.95
N SER A 4 17.65 -40.17 -8.64
CA SER A 4 16.46 -39.33 -8.49
C SER A 4 15.25 -39.98 -9.17
N PRO A 5 14.05 -39.96 -8.59
CA PRO A 5 12.85 -40.47 -9.24
C PRO A 5 12.41 -39.55 -10.37
N ARG A 6 12.22 -40.08 -11.57
CA ARG A 6 11.61 -39.40 -12.72
C ARG A 6 10.11 -39.22 -12.43
N VAL A 7 9.65 -37.99 -12.33
CA VAL A 7 8.24 -37.64 -12.38
C VAL A 7 7.79 -37.77 -13.84
N LYS A 8 6.86 -38.67 -14.13
CA LYS A 8 6.18 -38.74 -15.44
C LYS A 8 5.09 -37.65 -15.44
N THR A 9 5.33 -36.52 -16.12
CA THR A 9 4.29 -35.59 -16.50
C THR A 9 3.66 -36.12 -17.80
N GLY A 10 2.53 -36.78 -17.67
CA GLY A 10 1.68 -37.10 -18.80
C GLY A 10 0.82 -35.87 -19.17
N VAL A 11 1.41 -34.96 -19.93
CA VAL A 11 0.65 -33.94 -20.65
C VAL A 11 0.54 -34.41 -22.08
N ASP A 12 -0.68 -34.64 -22.56
CA ASP A 12 -0.98 -35.03 -23.93
C ASP A 12 -0.85 -33.81 -24.84
N VAL A 13 0.32 -33.62 -25.41
CA VAL A 13 0.67 -32.43 -26.23
C VAL A 13 -0.17 -32.36 -27.49
N ASP A 14 -0.68 -33.48 -27.99
CA ASP A 14 -1.51 -33.54 -29.20
C ASP A 14 -2.95 -33.00 -28.98
N ALA A 15 -3.45 -33.04 -27.76
CA ALA A 15 -4.78 -32.52 -27.45
C ALA A 15 -4.78 -30.97 -27.35
N ASP A 16 -3.69 -30.37 -26.94
CA ASP A 16 -3.56 -28.92 -26.87
C ASP A 16 -3.27 -28.27 -28.23
N GLU A 17 -2.52 -28.96 -29.13
CA GLU A 17 -2.32 -28.47 -30.49
C GLU A 17 -3.63 -28.44 -31.31
N LYS A 18 -4.52 -29.45 -31.17
CA LYS A 18 -5.82 -29.41 -31.84
C LYS A 18 -6.77 -28.36 -31.31
N LYS A 19 -6.67 -27.97 -30.05
CA LYS A 19 -7.45 -26.84 -29.50
C LYS A 19 -6.91 -25.48 -29.97
N ALA A 20 -5.60 -25.35 -30.16
CA ALA A 20 -4.98 -24.13 -30.68
C ALA A 20 -5.35 -23.85 -32.15
N GLN A 21 -5.56 -24.88 -32.97
CA GLN A 21 -5.96 -24.72 -34.37
C GLN A 21 -7.45 -24.38 -34.59
N ALA A 22 -8.29 -24.51 -33.54
CA ALA A 22 -9.72 -24.21 -33.62
C ALA A 22 -10.08 -22.80 -33.08
N ALA A 23 -9.11 -21.98 -32.66
CA ALA A 23 -9.36 -20.61 -32.25
C ALA A 23 -9.38 -19.69 -33.47
N PRO A 24 -10.40 -18.82 -33.62
CA PRO A 24 -10.47 -17.90 -34.76
C PRO A 24 -9.27 -16.97 -34.75
N GLU A 25 -8.64 -16.78 -35.90
CA GLU A 25 -7.54 -15.85 -36.17
C GLU A 25 -7.90 -14.43 -35.73
N ALA A 26 -7.55 -14.06 -34.53
CA ALA A 26 -7.90 -12.77 -33.98
C ALA A 26 -6.69 -12.11 -33.34
N GLY A 27 -5.88 -11.49 -34.15
CA GLY A 27 -4.91 -10.49 -33.71
C GLY A 27 -3.55 -10.99 -33.25
N LEU A 28 -3.16 -12.20 -33.65
CA LEU A 28 -1.79 -12.66 -33.52
C LEU A 28 -0.94 -12.16 -34.70
N ASN A 29 0.26 -11.67 -34.41
CA ASN A 29 1.26 -11.39 -35.44
C ASN A 29 1.94 -12.70 -35.90
N THR A 30 2.78 -12.63 -36.92
CA THR A 30 3.50 -13.79 -37.50
C THR A 30 4.43 -14.54 -36.53
N LEU A 31 4.63 -14.02 -35.30
CA LEU A 31 5.41 -14.64 -34.22
C LEU A 31 4.51 -15.18 -33.10
N GLY A 32 3.18 -15.19 -33.26
CA GLY A 32 2.24 -15.63 -32.23
C GLY A 32 2.06 -14.66 -31.07
N LEU A 33 2.61 -13.44 -31.14
CA LEU A 33 2.46 -12.41 -30.13
C LEU A 33 1.16 -11.63 -30.34
N ILE A 34 0.49 -11.30 -29.24
CA ILE A 34 -0.71 -10.47 -29.28
C ILE A 34 -0.32 -9.05 -29.72
N ASP A 35 -0.95 -8.54 -30.76
CA ASP A 35 -0.80 -7.14 -31.16
C ASP A 35 -1.25 -6.21 -30.01
N PRO A 36 -0.32 -5.40 -29.44
CA PRO A 36 -0.63 -4.56 -28.28
C PRO A 36 -1.79 -3.59 -28.51
N ALA A 37 -1.94 -3.07 -29.73
CA ALA A 37 -3.02 -2.14 -30.08
C ALA A 37 -4.38 -2.86 -30.07
N LYS A 38 -4.46 -4.07 -30.64
CA LYS A 38 -5.67 -4.90 -30.63
C LYS A 38 -5.98 -5.45 -29.26
N ALA A 39 -4.96 -5.81 -28.46
CA ALA A 39 -5.14 -6.23 -27.08
C ALA A 39 -5.75 -5.10 -26.24
N ARG A 40 -5.24 -3.88 -26.38
CA ARG A 40 -5.76 -2.68 -25.70
C ARG A 40 -7.21 -2.39 -26.09
N THR A 41 -7.53 -2.43 -27.39
CA THR A 41 -8.91 -2.20 -27.87
C THR A 41 -9.88 -3.23 -27.31
N ARG A 42 -9.51 -4.52 -27.31
CA ARG A 42 -10.33 -5.59 -26.72
C ARG A 42 -10.51 -5.48 -25.21
N LEU A 43 -9.46 -5.08 -24.52
CA LEU A 43 -9.54 -4.83 -23.07
C LEU A 43 -10.51 -3.68 -22.78
N LEU A 44 -10.42 -2.58 -23.52
CA LEU A 44 -11.33 -1.43 -23.39
C LEU A 44 -12.78 -1.82 -23.73
N GLU A 45 -13.01 -2.61 -24.79
CA GLU A 45 -14.33 -3.12 -25.14
C GLU A 45 -14.90 -4.07 -24.07
N SER A 46 -14.06 -4.91 -23.47
CA SER A 46 -14.48 -5.80 -22.39
C SER A 46 -14.79 -5.02 -21.10
N LEU A 47 -14.01 -3.99 -20.78
CA LEU A 47 -14.28 -3.10 -19.66
C LEU A 47 -15.57 -2.31 -19.83
N ASN A 48 -15.88 -1.86 -21.07
CA ASN A 48 -17.14 -1.18 -21.38
C ASN A 48 -18.36 -2.10 -21.38
N LYS A 49 -18.16 -3.42 -21.54
CA LYS A 49 -19.23 -4.43 -21.50
C LYS A 49 -19.50 -4.97 -20.09
N LEU A 50 -18.62 -4.71 -19.13
CA LEU A 50 -18.92 -5.03 -17.73
C LEU A 50 -20.08 -4.13 -17.28
N PRO A 51 -21.21 -4.72 -16.83
CA PRO A 51 -22.30 -3.93 -16.29
C PRO A 51 -21.83 -3.31 -14.99
N ILE A 52 -21.27 -2.11 -15.09
CA ILE A 52 -21.03 -1.28 -13.91
C ILE A 52 -22.45 -0.87 -13.49
N LYS A 53 -23.01 -1.61 -12.54
CA LYS A 53 -24.21 -1.17 -11.83
C LYS A 53 -23.81 0.06 -11.01
N GLU A 54 -23.81 1.19 -11.68
CA GLU A 54 -23.49 2.48 -11.09
C GLU A 54 -24.48 2.87 -9.97
N SER A 55 -25.69 2.32 -10.03
CA SER A 55 -26.76 2.58 -9.07
C SER A 55 -26.58 1.93 -7.69
N ALA A 56 -25.58 1.05 -7.49
CA ALA A 56 -25.35 0.35 -6.22
C ALA A 56 -24.09 0.81 -5.47
N ARG A 57 -23.37 1.81 -5.96
CA ARG A 57 -22.18 2.36 -5.29
C ARG A 57 -22.52 3.64 -4.54
N ASN A 58 -23.25 3.52 -3.43
CA ASN A 58 -23.29 4.56 -2.39
C ASN A 58 -22.02 4.58 -1.51
N ASP A 59 -21.01 3.80 -1.89
CA ASP A 59 -19.74 3.65 -1.18
C ASP A 59 -18.57 4.33 -1.91
N ARG A 60 -18.85 5.23 -2.84
CA ARG A 60 -17.82 6.09 -3.42
C ARG A 60 -17.34 7.03 -2.34
N LEU A 61 -16.04 6.96 -2.07
CA LEU A 61 -15.33 7.99 -1.33
C LEU A 61 -15.39 9.29 -2.14
N VAL A 62 -16.38 10.10 -1.84
CA VAL A 62 -16.49 11.46 -2.41
C VAL A 62 -15.78 12.38 -1.44
N TYR A 63 -14.80 13.12 -1.93
CA TYR A 63 -14.21 14.20 -1.15
C TYR A 63 -15.29 15.27 -0.89
N GLU A 64 -15.69 15.38 0.36
CA GLU A 64 -16.71 16.36 0.81
C GLU A 64 -16.10 17.65 1.34
N GLY A 65 -14.75 17.76 1.30
CA GLY A 65 -14.03 18.95 1.75
C GLY A 65 -14.06 20.10 0.76
N ASP A 66 -13.48 21.21 1.15
CA ASP A 66 -13.33 22.40 0.30
C ASP A 66 -12.26 22.14 -0.78
N PRO A 67 -12.63 22.13 -2.09
CA PRO A 67 -11.67 21.92 -3.17
C PRO A 67 -10.62 23.04 -3.27
N GLU A 68 -10.88 24.21 -2.70
CA GLU A 68 -9.96 25.34 -2.64
C GLU A 68 -9.10 25.36 -1.35
N ALA A 69 -9.29 24.38 -0.45
CA ALA A 69 -8.49 24.28 0.76
C ALA A 69 -7.01 24.11 0.43
N ALA A 70 -6.15 24.73 1.23
CA ALA A 70 -4.72 24.59 1.10
C ALA A 70 -4.32 23.09 1.23
N PRO A 71 -3.40 22.60 0.39
CA PRO A 71 -2.95 21.21 0.45
C PRO A 71 -2.39 20.85 1.83
N LEU A 72 -2.79 19.68 2.35
CA LEU A 72 -2.13 19.06 3.51
C LEU A 72 -0.75 18.52 3.12
N LEU A 73 -0.70 17.77 2.02
CA LEU A 73 0.53 17.27 1.41
C LEU A 73 0.60 17.72 -0.05
N GLU A 74 1.74 18.27 -0.44
CA GLU A 74 2.04 18.63 -1.82
C GLU A 74 3.36 18.00 -2.23
N VAL A 75 3.35 17.20 -3.30
CA VAL A 75 4.53 16.55 -3.87
C VAL A 75 4.74 17.10 -5.28
N GLN A 76 5.95 17.61 -5.56
CA GLN A 76 6.29 18.20 -6.84
C GLN A 76 7.62 17.64 -7.35
N ASP A 77 7.60 17.16 -8.59
CA ASP A 77 8.75 16.60 -9.34
C ASP A 77 9.58 15.60 -8.51
N LEU A 78 8.90 14.77 -7.71
CA LEU A 78 9.59 13.80 -6.87
C LEU A 78 10.27 12.75 -7.73
N ARG A 79 11.59 12.65 -7.56
CA ARG A 79 12.47 11.68 -8.23
C ARG A 79 13.27 10.92 -7.20
N VAL A 80 13.40 9.64 -7.40
CA VAL A 80 14.21 8.78 -6.54
C VAL A 80 15.08 7.87 -7.39
N SER A 81 16.39 7.95 -7.21
CA SER A 81 17.35 7.06 -7.85
C SER A 81 18.25 6.38 -6.83
N PHE A 82 18.80 5.25 -7.24
CA PHE A 82 19.79 4.52 -6.47
C PHE A 82 21.03 4.32 -7.33
N PRO A 83 22.24 4.53 -6.78
CA PRO A 83 23.47 4.30 -7.50
C PRO A 83 23.62 2.81 -7.84
N ASN A 84 23.97 2.51 -9.08
CA ASN A 84 24.31 1.17 -9.53
C ASN A 84 25.56 1.18 -10.43
N ALA A 85 26.06 -0.01 -10.84
CA ALA A 85 27.26 -0.15 -11.65
C ALA A 85 27.15 0.49 -13.06
N HIS A 86 25.94 0.81 -13.52
CA HIS A 86 25.66 1.35 -14.85
C HIS A 86 25.13 2.79 -14.81
N GLY A 87 25.27 3.49 -13.68
CA GLY A 87 24.75 4.83 -13.43
C GLY A 87 23.48 4.84 -12.60
N ASP A 88 23.05 6.02 -12.20
CA ASP A 88 21.83 6.19 -11.41
C ASP A 88 20.61 5.91 -12.30
N VAL A 89 19.71 5.06 -11.80
CA VAL A 89 18.43 4.78 -12.46
C VAL A 89 17.31 5.36 -11.61
N ASP A 90 16.52 6.25 -12.19
CA ASP A 90 15.34 6.79 -11.55
C ASP A 90 14.25 5.69 -11.43
N ILE A 91 13.94 5.28 -10.21
CA ILE A 91 12.85 4.34 -9.90
C ILE A 91 11.53 5.10 -9.76
N VAL A 92 11.60 6.34 -9.29
CA VAL A 92 10.51 7.31 -9.28
C VAL A 92 10.94 8.48 -10.12
N ASP A 93 10.15 8.84 -11.13
CA ASP A 93 10.50 9.85 -12.12
C ASP A 93 9.39 10.91 -12.28
N GLY A 94 9.58 12.06 -11.65
CA GLY A 94 8.75 13.25 -11.82
C GLY A 94 7.31 13.11 -11.28
N VAL A 95 7.13 12.47 -10.13
CA VAL A 95 5.80 12.28 -9.52
C VAL A 95 5.30 13.58 -8.93
N ASN A 96 4.05 13.93 -9.27
CA ASN A 96 3.36 15.15 -8.81
C ASN A 96 1.96 14.80 -8.33
N PHE A 97 1.60 15.25 -7.13
CA PHE A 97 0.23 15.17 -6.61
C PHE A 97 0.03 16.05 -5.37
N THR A 98 -1.22 16.30 -5.03
CA THR A 98 -1.62 17.00 -3.82
C THR A 98 -2.67 16.20 -3.07
N ILE A 99 -2.67 16.30 -1.73
CA ILE A 99 -3.70 15.74 -0.86
C ILE A 99 -4.20 16.87 0.05
N ARG A 100 -5.51 17.07 0.12
CA ARG A 100 -6.15 18.05 0.98
C ARG A 100 -6.55 17.42 2.31
N PRO A 101 -6.84 18.22 3.35
CA PRO A 101 -7.39 17.70 4.60
C PRO A 101 -8.69 16.92 4.35
N GLY A 102 -8.78 15.70 4.89
CA GLY A 102 -9.94 14.81 4.70
C GLY A 102 -10.01 14.13 3.31
N GLU A 103 -9.00 14.30 2.46
CA GLU A 103 -8.94 13.64 1.16
C GLU A 103 -8.24 12.28 1.27
N THR A 104 -8.81 11.28 0.59
CA THR A 104 -8.21 9.97 0.41
C THR A 104 -7.73 9.81 -1.03
N MET A 105 -6.43 9.53 -1.21
CA MET A 105 -5.82 9.32 -2.52
C MET A 105 -5.29 7.89 -2.66
N GLY A 106 -5.66 7.23 -3.75
CA GLY A 106 -5.10 5.92 -4.14
C GLY A 106 -3.95 6.04 -5.12
N LEU A 107 -2.76 5.55 -4.74
CA LEU A 107 -1.62 5.41 -5.63
C LEU A 107 -1.61 4.00 -6.25
N VAL A 108 -1.94 3.90 -7.54
CA VAL A 108 -2.10 2.64 -8.26
C VAL A 108 -0.98 2.46 -9.29
N GLY A 109 -0.51 1.23 -9.45
CA GLY A 109 0.53 0.87 -10.43
C GLY A 109 0.94 -0.59 -10.28
N GLU A 110 1.69 -1.11 -11.25
CA GLU A 110 2.22 -2.47 -11.24
C GLU A 110 3.20 -2.71 -10.07
N SER A 111 3.49 -3.98 -9.77
CA SER A 111 4.54 -4.33 -8.82
C SER A 111 5.88 -3.79 -9.32
N GLY A 112 6.66 -3.15 -8.43
CA GLY A 112 7.93 -2.53 -8.82
C GLY A 112 7.81 -1.14 -9.45
N SER A 113 6.61 -0.56 -9.61
CA SER A 113 6.43 0.78 -10.20
C SER A 113 6.81 1.96 -9.28
N GLY A 114 7.45 1.71 -8.14
CA GLY A 114 7.94 2.77 -7.25
C GLY A 114 6.94 3.26 -6.19
N LYS A 115 5.75 2.67 -6.03
CA LYS A 115 4.75 3.10 -5.03
C LYS A 115 5.30 3.15 -3.60
N SER A 116 5.86 2.04 -3.13
CA SER A 116 6.47 1.95 -1.79
C SER A 116 7.69 2.86 -1.66
N VAL A 117 8.47 3.01 -2.74
CA VAL A 117 9.62 3.93 -2.77
C VAL A 117 9.17 5.38 -2.62
N THR A 118 8.09 5.78 -3.31
CA THR A 118 7.46 7.10 -3.19
C THR A 118 7.01 7.36 -1.74
N SER A 119 6.29 6.41 -1.15
CA SER A 119 5.84 6.48 0.25
C SER A 119 7.00 6.60 1.23
N MET A 120 8.04 5.78 1.07
CA MET A 120 9.25 5.84 1.90
C MET A 120 10.06 7.12 1.69
N ALA A 121 10.08 7.69 0.48
CA ALA A 121 10.72 8.98 0.21
C ALA A 121 10.05 10.09 1.00
N ILE A 122 8.72 10.22 0.93
CA ILE A 122 7.93 11.22 1.67
C ILE A 122 8.13 11.05 3.17
N MET A 123 8.15 9.81 3.67
CA MET A 123 8.40 9.51 5.07
C MET A 123 9.86 9.71 5.50
N GLY A 124 10.80 9.93 4.55
CA GLY A 124 12.24 10.01 4.84
C GLY A 124 12.83 8.70 5.37
N LEU A 125 12.33 7.55 4.90
CA LEU A 125 12.71 6.20 5.35
C LEU A 125 13.62 5.48 4.37
N LEU A 126 13.97 6.10 3.25
CA LEU A 126 14.91 5.52 2.29
C LEU A 126 16.33 5.44 2.88
N PRO A 127 17.14 4.48 2.45
CA PRO A 127 18.54 4.40 2.84
C PRO A 127 19.31 5.65 2.37
N LYS A 128 20.38 6.01 3.07
CA LYS A 128 21.20 7.20 2.76
C LYS A 128 21.84 7.18 1.36
N THR A 129 21.90 6.01 0.75
CA THR A 129 22.40 5.84 -0.62
C THR A 129 21.38 6.28 -1.67
N ALA A 130 20.10 6.43 -1.32
CA ALA A 130 19.10 6.94 -2.23
C ALA A 130 19.31 8.43 -2.49
N ASN A 131 19.24 8.81 -3.76
CA ASN A 131 19.22 10.19 -4.19
C ASN A 131 17.77 10.61 -4.41
N VAL A 132 17.27 11.51 -3.55
CA VAL A 132 15.89 11.99 -3.58
C VAL A 132 15.91 13.45 -4.02
N ARG A 133 15.12 13.79 -5.05
CA ARG A 133 15.01 15.14 -5.63
C ARG A 133 13.55 15.55 -5.73
N GLY A 134 13.30 16.85 -5.90
CA GLY A 134 11.95 17.43 -5.91
C GLY A 134 11.57 17.98 -4.55
N THR A 135 10.28 18.12 -4.29
CA THR A 135 9.75 18.58 -3.01
C THR A 135 8.61 17.70 -2.52
N ALA A 136 8.51 17.55 -1.20
CA ALA A 136 7.37 16.93 -0.52
C ALA A 136 7.05 17.79 0.70
N THR A 137 5.98 18.58 0.62
CA THR A 137 5.65 19.62 1.59
C THR A 137 4.41 19.22 2.38
N LEU A 138 4.55 19.04 3.68
CA LEU A 138 3.45 18.77 4.62
C LEU A 138 3.17 20.06 5.42
N GLU A 139 1.96 20.63 5.26
CA GLU A 139 1.57 21.91 5.86
C GLU A 139 2.63 23.02 5.69
N GLY A 140 3.15 23.18 4.48
CA GLY A 140 4.15 24.19 4.15
C GLY A 140 5.59 23.85 4.55
N LYS A 141 5.85 22.67 5.13
CA LYS A 141 7.19 22.24 5.54
C LYS A 141 7.74 21.18 4.59
N ASN A 142 8.85 21.46 3.91
CA ASN A 142 9.46 20.48 2.99
C ASN A 142 10.13 19.35 3.78
N LEU A 143 9.56 18.17 3.71
CA LEU A 143 10.03 16.96 4.41
C LEU A 143 11.40 16.48 3.90
N LEU A 144 11.70 16.71 2.62
CA LEU A 144 12.96 16.26 1.99
C LEU A 144 14.17 17.07 2.47
N GLU A 145 13.97 18.28 3.00
CA GLU A 145 15.02 19.14 3.55
C GLU A 145 15.24 18.94 5.05
N MET A 146 14.36 18.17 5.71
CA MET A 146 14.43 17.94 7.14
C MET A 146 15.55 16.96 7.50
N ASN A 147 16.26 17.27 8.58
CA ASN A 147 17.18 16.31 9.17
C ASN A 147 16.43 15.18 9.92
N THR A 148 17.16 14.11 10.26
CA THR A 148 16.58 12.92 10.92
C THR A 148 15.84 13.24 12.21
N ARG A 149 16.29 14.23 13.00
CA ARG A 149 15.63 14.63 14.25
C ARG A 149 14.28 15.26 13.97
N GLN A 150 14.22 16.20 13.04
CA GLN A 150 12.98 16.87 12.61
C GLN A 150 11.97 15.87 12.04
N LEU A 151 12.41 14.97 11.16
CA LEU A 151 11.55 13.90 10.63
C LEU A 151 11.02 12.97 11.74
N ASN A 152 11.85 12.63 12.73
CA ASN A 152 11.40 11.79 13.85
C ASN A 152 10.38 12.51 14.76
N GLU A 153 10.42 13.84 14.85
CA GLU A 153 9.39 14.63 15.54
C GLU A 153 8.08 14.66 14.77
N MET A 154 8.13 14.66 13.42
CA MET A 154 6.94 14.62 12.55
C MET A 154 6.28 13.24 12.53
N ARG A 155 7.11 12.17 12.49
CA ARG A 155 6.63 10.78 12.41
C ARG A 155 5.86 10.38 13.66
N GLY A 156 4.69 9.77 13.45
CA GLY A 156 3.77 9.35 14.49
C GLY A 156 3.01 10.49 15.17
N ARG A 157 3.33 11.76 14.89
CA ARG A 157 2.62 12.92 15.40
C ARG A 157 1.82 13.63 14.29
N GLU A 158 2.49 14.00 13.21
CA GLU A 158 1.86 14.68 12.08
C GLU A 158 1.60 13.70 10.92
N MET A 159 2.45 12.69 10.78
CA MET A 159 2.34 11.66 9.76
C MET A 159 2.61 10.26 10.31
N ALA A 160 1.89 9.25 9.81
CA ALA A 160 2.08 7.85 10.17
C ALA A 160 2.16 6.97 8.91
N MET A 161 2.81 5.81 9.03
CA MET A 161 2.88 4.81 7.97
C MET A 161 2.40 3.46 8.46
N ILE A 162 1.55 2.83 7.66
CA ILE A 162 1.09 1.45 7.82
C ILE A 162 1.82 0.62 6.77
N TYR A 163 2.64 -0.32 7.23
CA TYR A 163 3.45 -1.17 6.35
C TYR A 163 2.68 -2.39 5.87
N GLN A 164 3.05 -2.90 4.72
CA GLN A 164 2.50 -4.11 4.10
C GLN A 164 2.63 -5.35 5.00
N ASP A 165 3.78 -5.54 5.65
CA ASP A 165 4.05 -6.71 6.49
C ASP A 165 3.78 -6.44 7.97
N ALA A 166 2.58 -6.88 8.40
CA ALA A 166 2.18 -6.79 9.80
C ALA A 166 2.97 -7.73 10.73
N LEU A 167 3.55 -8.80 10.22
CA LEU A 167 4.30 -9.76 11.04
C LEU A 167 5.63 -9.18 11.50
N SER A 168 6.38 -8.55 10.59
CA SER A 168 7.68 -7.95 10.89
C SER A 168 7.58 -6.65 11.69
N SER A 169 6.40 -6.00 11.66
CA SER A 169 6.19 -4.70 12.31
C SER A 169 5.87 -4.80 13.81
N LEU A 170 5.36 -5.94 14.29
CA LEU A 170 5.08 -6.18 15.69
C LEU A 170 6.21 -6.97 16.36
N ASN A 171 6.60 -6.58 17.57
CA ASN A 171 7.58 -7.35 18.35
C ASN A 171 6.97 -8.66 18.84
N PRO A 172 7.41 -9.83 18.34
CA PRO A 172 6.80 -11.13 18.66
C PRO A 172 6.92 -11.54 20.13
N SER A 173 7.90 -10.98 20.86
CA SER A 173 8.17 -11.30 22.25
C SER A 173 7.47 -10.38 23.24
N MET A 174 6.64 -9.45 22.77
CA MET A 174 5.93 -8.49 23.61
C MET A 174 4.42 -8.59 23.45
N LEU A 175 3.68 -8.52 24.56
CA LEU A 175 2.23 -8.39 24.53
C LEU A 175 1.81 -7.12 23.77
N ILE A 176 0.68 -7.16 23.10
CA ILE A 176 0.09 -5.99 22.42
C ILE A 176 -0.08 -4.82 23.38
N LYS A 177 -0.55 -5.07 24.61
CA LYS A 177 -0.63 -4.04 25.66
C LYS A 177 0.68 -3.28 25.85
N SER A 178 1.79 -4.01 25.93
CA SER A 178 3.10 -3.38 26.18
C SER A 178 3.58 -2.56 25.01
N GLN A 179 3.32 -3.00 23.78
CA GLN A 179 3.67 -2.27 22.57
C GLN A 179 2.83 -1.00 22.43
N MET A 180 1.52 -1.07 22.63
CA MET A 180 0.64 0.10 22.60
C MET A 180 0.97 1.10 23.71
N ALA A 181 1.25 0.63 24.93
CA ALA A 181 1.64 1.49 26.05
C ALA A 181 2.92 2.30 25.77
N GLN A 182 3.87 1.77 25.00
CA GLN A 182 5.07 2.53 24.59
C GLN A 182 4.72 3.72 23.69
N LEU A 183 3.73 3.55 22.80
CA LEU A 183 3.27 4.61 21.90
C LEU A 183 2.47 5.67 22.67
N THR A 184 1.56 5.25 23.54
CA THR A 184 0.77 6.15 24.39
C THR A 184 1.68 7.01 25.27
N LYS A 185 2.71 6.43 25.90
CA LYS A 185 3.71 7.18 26.68
C LYS A 185 4.49 8.22 25.89
N ARG A 186 4.61 8.06 24.58
CA ARG A 186 5.26 9.01 23.67
C ARG A 186 4.34 10.15 23.20
N GLY A 187 3.18 10.31 23.82
CA GLY A 187 2.23 11.39 23.52
C GLY A 187 1.01 10.93 22.74
N GLY A 188 0.55 9.69 22.97
CA GLY A 188 -0.73 9.21 22.45
C GLY A 188 -1.89 9.99 23.05
N THR A 189 -2.89 10.32 22.25
CA THR A 189 -4.08 11.08 22.62
C THR A 189 -5.23 10.19 23.05
N ARG A 190 -5.21 8.90 22.63
CA ARG A 190 -6.25 7.90 22.89
C ARG A 190 -5.69 6.71 23.71
N SER A 191 -6.55 6.06 24.46
CA SER A 191 -6.20 4.83 25.16
C SER A 191 -6.02 3.66 24.19
N ALA A 192 -5.31 2.62 24.63
CA ALA A 192 -5.15 1.41 23.82
C ALA A 192 -6.48 0.70 23.60
N GLU A 193 -7.37 0.75 24.59
CA GLU A 193 -8.71 0.21 24.55
C GLU A 193 -9.55 0.88 23.47
N GLU A 194 -9.63 2.22 23.48
CA GLU A 194 -10.37 3.00 22.47
C GLU A 194 -9.86 2.75 21.05
N LEU A 195 -8.53 2.68 20.86
CA LEU A 195 -7.92 2.42 19.57
C LEU A 195 -8.25 1.02 19.04
N LEU A 196 -8.27 0.01 19.93
CA LEU A 196 -8.64 -1.35 19.52
C LEU A 196 -10.13 -1.47 19.21
N GLU A 197 -11.00 -0.80 19.96
CA GLU A 197 -12.42 -0.71 19.64
C GLU A 197 -12.67 -0.01 18.30
N LEU A 198 -11.97 1.07 18.03
CA LEU A 198 -12.04 1.80 16.76
C LEU A 198 -11.77 0.90 15.55
N VAL A 199 -10.81 -0.04 15.67
CA VAL A 199 -10.48 -0.99 14.61
C VAL A 199 -11.32 -2.28 14.67
N GLY A 200 -12.39 -2.31 15.48
CA GLY A 200 -13.29 -3.46 15.61
C GLY A 200 -12.66 -4.70 16.25
N LEU A 201 -11.76 -4.51 17.22
CA LEU A 201 -11.11 -5.57 17.98
C LEU A 201 -11.55 -5.53 19.44
N ASP A 202 -11.73 -6.69 20.08
CA ASP A 202 -11.99 -6.78 21.53
C ASP A 202 -10.71 -6.44 22.34
N PRO A 203 -10.69 -5.31 23.07
CA PRO A 203 -9.51 -4.88 23.80
C PRO A 203 -9.10 -5.86 24.90
N LYS A 204 -10.07 -6.47 25.59
CA LYS A 204 -9.80 -7.38 26.71
C LYS A 204 -8.98 -8.59 26.29
N ARG A 205 -9.25 -9.09 25.09
CA ARG A 205 -8.53 -10.20 24.48
C ARG A 205 -7.21 -9.73 23.87
N MET A 206 -7.25 -8.71 23.03
CA MET A 206 -6.09 -8.27 22.24
C MET A 206 -4.94 -7.80 23.13
N LEU A 207 -5.21 -7.03 24.18
CA LEU A 207 -4.18 -6.51 25.07
C LEU A 207 -3.40 -7.59 25.83
N LYS A 208 -3.99 -8.78 25.99
CA LYS A 208 -3.37 -9.93 26.67
C LYS A 208 -2.70 -10.90 25.71
N SER A 209 -2.79 -10.66 24.41
CA SER A 209 -2.26 -11.54 23.37
C SER A 209 -0.86 -11.09 22.92
N TYR A 210 -0.08 -12.07 22.45
CA TYR A 210 1.13 -11.85 21.68
C TYR A 210 0.80 -11.76 20.17
N PRO A 211 1.64 -11.15 19.35
CA PRO A 211 1.40 -11.05 17.90
C PRO A 211 1.17 -12.39 17.21
N HIS A 212 1.87 -13.45 17.62
CA HIS A 212 1.75 -14.79 17.01
C HIS A 212 0.40 -15.49 17.33
N GLU A 213 -0.32 -15.05 18.35
CA GLU A 213 -1.65 -15.56 18.72
C GLU A 213 -2.78 -14.90 17.91
N LEU A 214 -2.46 -13.87 17.13
CA LEU A 214 -3.41 -13.11 16.33
C LEU A 214 -3.45 -13.61 14.88
N SER A 215 -4.65 -13.57 14.27
CA SER A 215 -4.78 -13.77 12.82
C SER A 215 -4.09 -12.64 12.03
N GLY A 216 -3.82 -12.86 10.74
CA GLY A 216 -3.25 -11.82 9.87
C GLY A 216 -4.06 -10.51 9.91
N GLY A 217 -5.38 -10.61 9.77
CA GLY A 217 -6.27 -9.45 9.82
C GLY A 217 -6.33 -8.77 11.20
N GLN A 218 -6.20 -9.52 12.30
CA GLN A 218 -6.11 -8.93 13.63
C GLN A 218 -4.80 -8.17 13.82
N ARG A 219 -3.66 -8.73 13.38
CA ARG A 219 -2.36 -8.06 13.43
C ARG A 219 -2.38 -6.76 12.63
N GLN A 220 -2.94 -6.79 11.42
CA GLN A 220 -3.06 -5.61 10.57
C GLN A 220 -3.88 -4.51 11.26
N ARG A 221 -5.04 -4.85 11.83
CA ARG A 221 -5.88 -3.89 12.55
C ARG A 221 -5.19 -3.36 13.82
N VAL A 222 -4.41 -4.16 14.53
CA VAL A 222 -3.58 -3.68 15.64
C VAL A 222 -2.54 -2.66 15.15
N LEU A 223 -1.88 -2.89 14.01
CA LEU A 223 -0.94 -1.92 13.45
C LEU A 223 -1.62 -0.61 13.04
N ILE A 224 -2.82 -0.68 12.48
CA ILE A 224 -3.60 0.52 12.16
C ILE A 224 -3.92 1.28 13.45
N ALA A 225 -4.41 0.59 14.50
CA ALA A 225 -4.64 1.19 15.81
C ALA A 225 -3.38 1.87 16.37
N MET A 226 -2.22 1.22 16.24
CA MET A 226 -0.94 1.79 16.68
C MET A 226 -0.52 3.02 15.86
N ALA A 227 -0.76 3.02 14.56
CA ALA A 227 -0.49 4.17 13.69
C ALA A 227 -1.34 5.38 14.06
N LEU A 228 -2.58 5.17 14.49
CA LEU A 228 -3.54 6.21 14.88
C LEU A 228 -3.38 6.71 16.34
N THR A 229 -2.41 6.21 17.10
CA THR A 229 -2.26 6.51 18.55
C THR A 229 -2.13 8.01 18.85
N ARG A 230 -1.60 8.80 17.93
CA ARG A 230 -1.33 10.24 18.11
C ARG A 230 -2.13 11.13 17.17
N ASP A 231 -3.23 10.62 16.60
CA ASP A 231 -4.09 11.32 15.64
C ASP A 231 -3.28 12.03 14.51
N PRO A 232 -2.51 11.28 13.71
CA PRO A 232 -1.70 11.88 12.65
C PRO A 232 -2.59 12.53 11.59
N LYS A 233 -2.14 13.66 11.02
CA LYS A 233 -2.86 14.38 9.96
C LYS A 233 -2.77 13.66 8.61
N LEU A 234 -1.66 12.97 8.38
CA LEU A 234 -1.40 12.18 7.17
C LEU A 234 -1.14 10.71 7.54
N VAL A 235 -1.91 9.80 6.96
CA VAL A 235 -1.66 8.35 7.04
C VAL A 235 -1.28 7.84 5.67
N ILE A 236 -0.10 7.24 5.55
CA ILE A 236 0.35 6.55 4.33
C ILE A 236 0.23 5.05 4.57
N ALA A 237 -0.59 4.37 3.76
CA ALA A 237 -0.79 2.94 3.85
C ALA A 237 -0.19 2.25 2.63
N ASP A 238 0.87 1.46 2.83
CA ASP A 238 1.52 0.69 1.78
C ASP A 238 0.92 -0.72 1.74
N GLU A 239 0.06 -0.98 0.75
CA GLU A 239 -0.68 -2.23 0.57
C GLU A 239 -1.33 -2.78 1.86
N PRO A 240 -2.13 -1.99 2.58
CA PRO A 240 -2.61 -2.34 3.93
C PRO A 240 -3.54 -3.55 3.96
N THR A 241 -3.94 -4.07 2.80
CA THR A 241 -4.95 -5.12 2.66
C THR A 241 -4.46 -6.38 1.95
N THR A 242 -3.21 -6.44 1.50
CA THR A 242 -2.68 -7.53 0.64
C THR A 242 -2.78 -8.91 1.27
N ALA A 243 -2.72 -9.03 2.60
CA ALA A 243 -2.82 -10.29 3.34
C ALA A 243 -4.20 -10.53 3.98
N LEU A 244 -5.23 -9.76 3.60
CA LEU A 244 -6.55 -9.79 4.21
C LEU A 244 -7.59 -10.41 3.29
N ASP A 245 -8.60 -11.07 3.86
CA ASP A 245 -9.79 -11.45 3.13
C ASP A 245 -10.65 -10.22 2.74
N VAL A 246 -11.52 -10.39 1.75
CA VAL A 246 -12.32 -9.31 1.16
C VAL A 246 -13.16 -8.54 2.19
N THR A 247 -13.67 -9.24 3.21
CA THR A 247 -14.50 -8.63 4.25
C THR A 247 -13.69 -7.71 5.15
N VAL A 248 -12.50 -8.17 5.55
CA VAL A 248 -11.58 -7.39 6.37
C VAL A 248 -10.95 -6.24 5.58
N GLN A 249 -10.68 -6.44 4.28
CA GLN A 249 -10.23 -5.36 3.39
C GLN A 249 -11.21 -4.19 3.40
N LYS A 250 -12.52 -4.48 3.22
CA LYS A 250 -13.56 -3.44 3.26
C LYS A 250 -13.56 -2.68 4.59
N GLN A 251 -13.51 -3.40 5.72
CA GLN A 251 -13.47 -2.78 7.05
C GLN A 251 -12.23 -1.88 7.26
N VAL A 252 -11.08 -2.30 6.76
CA VAL A 252 -9.85 -1.50 6.86
C VAL A 252 -9.94 -0.24 6.02
N VAL A 253 -10.47 -0.33 4.79
CA VAL A 253 -10.66 0.85 3.92
C VAL A 253 -11.67 1.81 4.55
N GLU A 254 -12.81 1.33 5.07
CA GLU A 254 -13.81 2.15 5.76
C GLU A 254 -13.26 2.84 7.02
N LEU A 255 -12.28 2.23 7.69
CA LEU A 255 -11.64 2.80 8.87
C LEU A 255 -10.64 3.92 8.54
N LEU A 256 -9.98 3.83 7.38
CA LEU A 256 -8.96 4.80 6.95
C LEU A 256 -9.57 6.02 6.23
N ASN A 257 -10.88 6.01 5.99
CA ASN A 257 -11.68 7.10 5.43
C ASN A 257 -12.44 7.86 6.50
#